data_f11a298ce568c888f34c26e7e6636df6
#
_entry.id   f11a298ce568c888f34c26e7e6636df6
#
_cell.length_a   1.000
_cell.length_b   1.000
_cell.length_c   1.000
_cell.angle_alpha   90.00
_cell.angle_beta   90.00
_cell.angle_gamma   90.00
#
_symmetry.space_group_name_H-M   'P 1'
#
loop_
_entity.id
_entity.type
_entity.pdbx_description
1 polymer ?
#
loop_
_entity_poly.entity_id
_entity_poly.type
_entity_poly.pdbx_seq_one_letter_code
_entity_poly.pdbx_strand_id
1 'polypeptide(L)'
;MDPGLDIVFLWHMHQPDYRAPEDGDYALPWVYLHAIKDYSDMAAHLERHPKVRGVVNFVPVLLEQIEDYVEQLGSGRLRDPLLRLLAHPAPEAMSREERGFAVEACFRSNRQMMIEPFPAYKRLLDLFHLVEGHGQGVIDYLAGCFFSDLVTWYHLAWTGETVRRQNPLVAELMSRGDKFTLEERRALLGVIRSTLADLIPRYRALAARGQIELSTTPYAHPLAPLLLDFQCVRDAMPEAPLPQAPAYPGGRDRVDAHLTKALATHFERFGAAPVGVWPAEGAVSTTLMQRLSAHGCRWTATGEAVLANSLTDYQQNRDLYRPHRLAAAPETLLFFRNDRLSDLIGFEYARWHGKDAVEHFAGQLEAVRTTTQADGRSLVCVILDGENAWEFYPYNGYYFFEDLYTLLEEHPWIRTTTFSDCLADPHHLSRVAELPKLTAGSWVYGTLGTWIGAHDKNAAWDLLSAAKQSYDRVIGSDRIDAAGRAAASAQLAVCESSDWFWWLGDYNPAEAVAQFEQLFRRNLRHLYQLLHLSAPDALDVPLSHGGGAAEAGGTMRRSS
;
A
#
# COMPACT_ATOMS: atom_id res chain seq x y z
N MET A 1 19.00 36.56 2.22
CA MET A 1 19.19 35.15 2.69
C MET A 1 18.87 34.27 1.53
N ASP A 2 19.73 33.31 1.25
CA ASP A 2 19.52 32.32 0.17
C ASP A 2 18.22 31.54 0.46
N PRO A 3 17.25 31.45 -0.46
CA PRO A 3 16.01 30.75 -0.20
C PRO A 3 16.29 29.26 -0.06
N GLY A 4 15.91 28.69 1.08
CA GLY A 4 15.97 27.24 1.30
C GLY A 4 14.97 26.49 0.44
N LEU A 5 14.92 25.16 0.60
CA LEU A 5 13.96 24.27 -0.03
C LEU A 5 13.23 23.47 1.04
N ASP A 6 11.91 23.44 0.97
CA ASP A 6 11.09 22.56 1.80
C ASP A 6 10.82 21.25 1.04
N ILE A 7 10.90 20.13 1.77
CA ILE A 7 10.58 18.82 1.23
C ILE A 7 9.57 18.10 2.14
N VAL A 8 8.51 17.60 1.54
CA VAL A 8 7.56 16.69 2.18
C VAL A 8 7.77 15.29 1.65
N PHE A 9 8.07 14.35 2.53
CA PHE A 9 7.96 12.92 2.24
C PHE A 9 6.58 12.45 2.71
N LEU A 10 5.84 11.79 1.83
CA LEU A 10 4.63 11.04 2.19
C LEU A 10 4.86 9.57 1.91
N TRP A 11 4.76 8.76 2.97
CA TRP A 11 4.82 7.31 2.91
C TRP A 11 3.41 6.74 3.03
N HIS A 12 2.94 6.09 1.95
CA HIS A 12 1.62 5.49 1.87
C HIS A 12 1.69 4.03 2.27
N MET A 13 1.01 3.66 3.37
CA MET A 13 0.96 2.30 3.91
C MET A 13 -0.38 1.68 3.54
N HIS A 14 -0.34 0.70 2.64
CA HIS A 14 -1.54 0.07 2.11
C HIS A 14 -1.38 -1.42 1.89
N GLN A 15 -2.39 -2.17 2.27
CA GLN A 15 -2.68 -3.54 1.82
C GLN A 15 -4.19 -3.72 1.74
N PRO A 16 -4.74 -4.36 0.68
CA PRO A 16 -6.17 -4.66 0.59
C PRO A 16 -6.61 -5.65 1.68
N ASP A 17 -7.92 -5.86 1.80
CA ASP A 17 -8.43 -6.89 2.70
C ASP A 17 -8.20 -8.28 2.11
N TYR A 18 -7.27 -9.03 2.69
CA TYR A 18 -6.93 -10.39 2.28
C TYR A 18 -7.74 -11.48 2.98
N ARG A 19 -8.64 -11.12 3.89
CA ARG A 19 -9.46 -12.09 4.62
C ARG A 19 -10.48 -12.71 3.68
N ALA A 20 -10.50 -14.02 3.62
CA ALA A 20 -11.56 -14.75 2.94
C ALA A 20 -12.89 -14.51 3.66
N PRO A 21 -13.94 -14.12 2.94
CA PRO A 21 -15.17 -13.68 3.58
C PRO A 21 -15.96 -14.81 4.27
N GLU A 22 -15.67 -16.08 3.95
CA GLU A 22 -16.40 -17.23 4.48
C GLU A 22 -15.96 -17.64 5.88
N ASP A 23 -14.67 -17.58 6.18
CA ASP A 23 -14.04 -18.10 7.39
C ASP A 23 -13.07 -17.10 8.05
N GLY A 24 -12.74 -16.02 7.34
CA GLY A 24 -11.78 -15.01 7.77
C GLY A 24 -10.32 -15.45 7.67
N ASP A 25 -10.03 -16.59 7.05
CA ASP A 25 -8.67 -17.02 6.76
C ASP A 25 -8.01 -16.07 5.77
N TYR A 26 -6.72 -15.82 5.95
CA TYR A 26 -5.97 -14.94 5.06
C TYR A 26 -5.58 -15.66 3.77
N ALA A 27 -6.02 -15.13 2.65
CA ALA A 27 -5.66 -15.64 1.33
C ALA A 27 -4.19 -15.34 0.98
N LEU A 28 -3.66 -14.19 1.46
CA LEU A 28 -2.30 -13.73 1.22
C LEU A 28 -1.71 -13.13 2.50
N PRO A 29 -0.41 -13.29 2.76
CA PRO A 29 0.22 -12.96 4.04
C PRO A 29 0.76 -11.53 4.14
N TRP A 30 0.54 -10.70 3.12
CA TRP A 30 1.30 -9.47 2.93
C TRP A 30 1.14 -8.46 4.06
N VAL A 31 -0.02 -8.41 4.73
CA VAL A 31 -0.25 -7.47 5.84
C VAL A 31 0.78 -7.65 6.95
N TYR A 32 0.90 -8.85 7.53
CA TYR A 32 1.83 -9.01 8.65
C TYR A 32 3.29 -8.99 8.20
N LEU A 33 3.60 -9.49 6.99
CA LEU A 33 4.95 -9.48 6.45
C LEU A 33 5.47 -8.05 6.25
N HIS A 34 4.71 -7.19 5.57
CA HIS A 34 5.08 -5.79 5.42
C HIS A 34 5.08 -5.05 6.76
N ALA A 35 4.17 -5.38 7.67
CA ALA A 35 4.11 -4.73 8.97
C ALA A 35 5.35 -5.03 9.84
N ILE A 36 5.83 -6.28 9.87
CA ILE A 36 7.03 -6.64 10.64
C ILE A 36 8.35 -6.24 9.95
N LYS A 37 8.32 -5.97 8.65
CA LYS A 37 9.47 -5.59 7.85
C LYS A 37 9.49 -4.08 7.60
N ASP A 38 8.65 -3.62 6.71
CA ASP A 38 8.73 -2.28 6.14
C ASP A 38 8.19 -1.21 7.09
N TYR A 39 6.95 -1.36 7.57
CA TYR A 39 6.33 -0.36 8.43
C TYR A 39 7.05 -0.23 9.78
N SER A 40 7.58 -1.34 10.32
CA SER A 40 8.37 -1.33 11.55
C SER A 40 9.73 -0.65 11.35
N ASP A 41 10.44 -0.92 10.24
CA ASP A 41 11.71 -0.27 9.93
C ASP A 41 11.53 1.23 9.63
N MET A 42 10.47 1.62 8.89
CA MET A 42 10.15 3.03 8.64
C MET A 42 9.95 3.82 9.93
N ALA A 43 9.21 3.27 10.90
CA ALA A 43 9.06 3.88 12.22
C ALA A 43 10.43 4.01 12.94
N ALA A 44 11.26 2.96 12.89
CA ALA A 44 12.57 2.95 13.54
C ALA A 44 13.55 3.97 12.94
N HIS A 45 13.51 4.19 11.62
CA HIS A 45 14.31 5.23 10.97
C HIS A 45 13.89 6.63 11.45
N LEU A 46 12.60 6.92 11.50
CA LEU A 46 12.08 8.18 12.03
C LEU A 46 12.43 8.37 13.51
N GLU A 47 12.38 7.33 14.33
CA GLU A 47 12.75 7.38 15.76
C GLU A 47 14.22 7.73 15.97
N ARG A 48 15.13 7.25 15.09
CA ARG A 48 16.56 7.55 15.15
C ARG A 48 16.91 8.95 14.64
N HIS A 49 16.07 9.51 13.76
CA HIS A 49 16.27 10.83 13.14
C HIS A 49 15.18 11.83 13.54
N PRO A 50 15.20 12.33 14.78
CA PRO A 50 14.10 13.11 15.35
C PRO A 50 13.86 14.48 14.70
N LYS A 51 14.81 14.99 13.91
CA LYS A 51 14.65 16.25 13.18
C LYS A 51 14.00 16.06 11.81
N VAL A 52 14.00 14.84 11.27
CA VAL A 52 13.31 14.53 10.01
C VAL A 52 11.81 14.55 10.24
N ARG A 53 11.11 15.33 9.43
CA ARG A 53 9.65 15.45 9.45
C ARG A 53 9.04 14.91 8.16
N GLY A 54 7.82 14.42 8.22
CA GLY A 54 7.13 13.90 7.05
C GLY A 54 5.69 13.51 7.33
N VAL A 55 5.05 12.95 6.35
CA VAL A 55 3.67 12.48 6.41
C VAL A 55 3.66 10.96 6.28
N VAL A 56 2.93 10.30 7.16
CA VAL A 56 2.66 8.86 7.05
C VAL A 56 1.17 8.65 6.88
N ASN A 57 0.81 7.99 5.82
CA ASN A 57 -0.56 7.70 5.46
C ASN A 57 -0.88 6.23 5.73
N PHE A 58 -1.96 5.96 6.44
CA PHE A 58 -2.47 4.62 6.65
C PHE A 58 -3.86 4.44 6.06
N VAL A 59 -4.02 3.38 5.26
CA VAL A 59 -5.35 2.95 4.83
C VAL A 59 -6.05 2.25 6.00
N PRO A 60 -7.30 2.60 6.32
CA PRO A 60 -7.99 2.06 7.49
C PRO A 60 -8.10 0.53 7.52
N VAL A 61 -8.38 -0.09 6.38
CA VAL A 61 -8.50 -1.55 6.29
C VAL A 61 -7.19 -2.28 6.60
N LEU A 62 -6.04 -1.64 6.37
CA LEU A 62 -4.73 -2.16 6.78
C LEU A 62 -4.60 -2.17 8.31
N LEU A 63 -5.00 -1.07 8.98
CA LEU A 63 -4.94 -0.98 10.44
C LEU A 63 -5.81 -2.04 11.12
N GLU A 64 -7.02 -2.27 10.60
CA GLU A 64 -7.93 -3.32 11.10
C GLU A 64 -7.31 -4.72 10.95
N GLN A 65 -6.61 -5.00 9.87
CA GLN A 65 -5.95 -6.29 9.65
C GLN A 65 -4.71 -6.46 10.55
N ILE A 66 -3.94 -5.41 10.80
CA ILE A 66 -2.80 -5.46 11.74
C ILE A 66 -3.31 -5.81 13.15
N GLU A 67 -4.38 -5.17 13.61
CA GLU A 67 -5.01 -5.47 14.90
C GLU A 67 -5.55 -6.91 14.97
N ASP A 68 -6.12 -7.39 13.88
CA ASP A 68 -6.59 -8.77 13.74
C ASP A 68 -5.46 -9.79 13.85
N TYR A 69 -4.30 -9.54 13.24
CA TYR A 69 -3.12 -10.39 13.42
C TYR A 69 -2.60 -10.39 14.86
N VAL A 70 -2.63 -9.25 15.56
CA VAL A 70 -2.26 -9.17 16.99
C VAL A 70 -3.19 -10.04 17.84
N GLU A 71 -4.49 -10.03 17.55
CA GLU A 71 -5.49 -10.86 18.22
C GLU A 71 -5.25 -12.35 17.95
N GLN A 72 -5.06 -12.76 16.69
CA GLN A 72 -4.79 -14.14 16.31
C GLN A 72 -3.57 -14.70 17.05
N LEU A 73 -2.47 -13.96 17.01
CA LEU A 73 -1.21 -14.35 17.68
C LEU A 73 -1.35 -14.35 19.21
N GLY A 74 -2.20 -13.49 19.78
CA GLY A 74 -2.49 -13.44 21.20
C GLY A 74 -3.39 -14.58 21.69
N SER A 75 -4.38 -14.95 20.89
CA SER A 75 -5.34 -16.02 21.22
C SER A 75 -4.83 -17.42 20.82
N GLY A 76 -3.79 -17.51 19.97
CA GLY A 76 -3.32 -18.75 19.38
C GLY A 76 -4.23 -19.33 18.28
N ARG A 77 -5.26 -18.60 17.86
CA ARG A 77 -6.17 -19.00 16.76
C ARG A 77 -5.69 -18.40 15.44
N LEU A 78 -4.65 -19.01 14.88
CA LEU A 78 -4.02 -18.52 13.67
C LEU A 78 -4.92 -18.80 12.44
N ARG A 79 -5.19 -17.76 11.64
CA ARG A 79 -5.97 -17.83 10.39
C ARG A 79 -5.11 -17.61 9.15
N ASP A 80 -3.84 -17.29 9.35
CA ASP A 80 -2.87 -17.19 8.27
C ASP A 80 -2.16 -18.54 8.08
N PRO A 81 -2.13 -19.10 6.84
CA PRO A 81 -1.51 -20.40 6.57
C PRO A 81 -0.02 -20.46 6.91
N LEU A 82 0.76 -19.39 6.64
CA LEU A 82 2.19 -19.37 6.94
C LEU A 82 2.47 -19.32 8.45
N LEU A 83 1.67 -18.57 9.21
CA LEU A 83 1.78 -18.54 10.67
C LEU A 83 1.38 -19.90 11.27
N ARG A 84 0.39 -20.61 10.69
CA ARG A 84 0.08 -21.99 11.07
C ARG A 84 1.25 -22.93 10.84
N LEU A 85 1.94 -22.81 9.70
CA LEU A 85 3.13 -23.60 9.40
C LEU A 85 4.28 -23.30 10.38
N LEU A 86 4.52 -22.03 10.72
CA LEU A 86 5.53 -21.66 11.72
C LEU A 86 5.19 -22.24 13.10
N ALA A 87 3.91 -22.30 13.47
CA ALA A 87 3.41 -22.86 14.71
C ALA A 87 3.28 -24.41 14.70
N HIS A 88 3.48 -25.07 13.54
CA HIS A 88 3.17 -26.49 13.39
C HIS A 88 3.97 -27.37 14.37
N PRO A 89 3.30 -28.19 15.22
CA PRO A 89 3.97 -28.91 16.31
C PRO A 89 4.90 -30.02 15.82
N ALA A 90 4.59 -30.63 14.69
CA ALA A 90 5.28 -31.81 14.13
C ALA A 90 5.47 -31.65 12.62
N PRO A 91 6.48 -30.91 12.14
CA PRO A 91 6.69 -30.67 10.69
C PRO A 91 6.85 -31.95 9.87
N GLU A 92 7.28 -33.06 10.49
CA GLU A 92 7.34 -34.39 9.87
C GLU A 92 5.96 -34.93 9.51
N ALA A 93 4.90 -34.50 10.21
CA ALA A 93 3.52 -34.93 9.99
C ALA A 93 2.74 -34.02 9.03
N MET A 94 3.37 -32.98 8.47
CA MET A 94 2.77 -32.09 7.48
C MET A 94 2.26 -32.89 6.28
N SER A 95 1.02 -32.59 5.85
CA SER A 95 0.43 -33.14 4.63
C SER A 95 1.23 -32.73 3.41
N ARG A 96 1.03 -33.42 2.28
CA ARG A 96 1.66 -33.08 1.00
C ARG A 96 1.27 -31.67 0.54
N GLU A 97 0.03 -31.28 0.78
CA GLU A 97 -0.49 -29.96 0.45
C GLU A 97 0.22 -28.87 1.28
N GLU A 98 0.34 -29.04 2.60
CA GLU A 98 1.08 -28.12 3.48
C GLU A 98 2.56 -28.01 3.11
N ARG A 99 3.20 -29.13 2.75
CA ARG A 99 4.60 -29.15 2.28
C ARG A 99 4.76 -28.39 0.95
N GLY A 100 3.83 -28.61 0.01
CA GLY A 100 3.79 -27.91 -1.28
C GLY A 100 3.64 -26.40 -1.09
N PHE A 101 2.67 -26.01 -0.28
CA PHE A 101 2.44 -24.60 0.05
C PHE A 101 3.65 -23.97 0.77
N ALA A 102 4.29 -24.68 1.72
CA ALA A 102 5.48 -24.18 2.41
C ALA A 102 6.62 -23.85 1.43
N VAL A 103 6.89 -24.75 0.48
CA VAL A 103 7.95 -24.55 -0.52
C VAL A 103 7.61 -23.39 -1.45
N GLU A 104 6.39 -23.41 -2.01
CA GLU A 104 5.93 -22.38 -2.92
C GLU A 104 5.96 -20.98 -2.28
N ALA A 105 5.35 -20.84 -1.10
CA ALA A 105 5.26 -19.56 -0.42
C ALA A 105 6.62 -19.07 0.11
N CYS A 106 7.40 -19.94 0.75
CA CYS A 106 8.65 -19.54 1.39
C CYS A 106 9.81 -19.28 0.41
N PHE A 107 9.74 -19.74 -0.83
CA PHE A 107 10.72 -19.37 -1.85
C PHE A 107 10.24 -18.24 -2.77
N ARG A 108 9.01 -17.74 -2.57
CA ARG A 108 8.48 -16.56 -3.25
C ARG A 108 8.92 -15.28 -2.53
N SER A 109 10.21 -15.03 -2.49
CA SER A 109 10.84 -13.80 -1.98
C SER A 109 11.85 -13.30 -2.99
N ASN A 110 12.22 -12.03 -2.92
CA ASN A 110 13.32 -11.53 -3.74
C ASN A 110 14.58 -12.35 -3.47
N ARG A 111 14.93 -13.21 -4.44
CA ARG A 111 16.02 -14.17 -4.27
C ARG A 111 17.34 -13.48 -3.93
N GLN A 112 17.67 -12.43 -4.68
CA GLN A 112 18.96 -11.75 -4.56
C GLN A 112 19.09 -10.98 -3.24
N MET A 113 17.99 -10.38 -2.74
CA MET A 113 18.03 -9.51 -1.56
C MET A 113 17.57 -10.21 -0.28
N MET A 114 16.74 -11.26 -0.37
CA MET A 114 16.12 -11.87 0.80
C MET A 114 16.48 -13.34 1.03
N ILE A 115 17.07 -14.05 0.03
CA ILE A 115 17.48 -15.45 0.19
C ILE A 115 19.01 -15.57 0.15
N GLU A 116 19.64 -15.10 -0.91
CA GLU A 116 21.09 -15.25 -1.13
C GLU A 116 21.99 -14.62 -0.04
N PRO A 117 21.62 -13.49 0.60
CA PRO A 117 22.40 -12.93 1.70
C PRO A 117 22.46 -13.82 2.94
N PHE A 118 21.57 -14.81 3.07
CA PHE A 118 21.49 -15.73 4.20
C PHE A 118 21.92 -17.13 3.78
N PRO A 119 23.19 -17.53 4.04
CA PRO A 119 23.75 -18.81 3.54
C PRO A 119 22.93 -20.05 3.94
N ALA A 120 22.32 -20.04 5.13
CA ALA A 120 21.50 -21.15 5.58
C ALA A 120 20.17 -21.22 4.82
N TYR A 121 19.53 -20.08 4.55
CA TYR A 121 18.31 -20.03 3.74
C TYR A 121 18.59 -20.40 2.28
N LYS A 122 19.67 -19.85 1.71
CA LYS A 122 20.13 -20.22 0.36
C LYS A 122 20.39 -21.72 0.23
N ARG A 123 20.97 -22.35 1.24
CA ARG A 123 21.21 -23.81 1.25
C ARG A 123 19.91 -24.61 1.15
N LEU A 124 18.82 -24.14 1.81
CA LEU A 124 17.52 -24.81 1.68
C LEU A 124 16.96 -24.69 0.26
N LEU A 125 17.12 -23.54 -0.39
CA LEU A 125 16.75 -23.35 -1.79
C LEU A 125 17.58 -24.24 -2.73
N ASP A 126 18.91 -24.27 -2.54
CA ASP A 126 19.81 -25.11 -3.34
C ASP A 126 19.45 -26.61 -3.18
N LEU A 127 19.14 -27.07 -1.96
CA LEU A 127 18.68 -28.44 -1.71
C LEU A 127 17.36 -28.74 -2.42
N PHE A 128 16.41 -27.80 -2.39
CA PHE A 128 15.14 -27.96 -3.09
C PHE A 128 15.34 -28.08 -4.61
N HIS A 129 16.16 -27.22 -5.21
CA HIS A 129 16.47 -27.27 -6.64
C HIS A 129 17.13 -28.59 -7.08
N LEU A 130 17.88 -29.26 -6.20
CA LEU A 130 18.44 -30.58 -6.53
C LEU A 130 17.39 -31.66 -6.68
N VAL A 131 16.23 -31.49 -6.07
CA VAL A 131 15.18 -32.53 -6.04
C VAL A 131 13.95 -32.19 -6.87
N GLU A 132 13.62 -30.92 -7.08
CA GLU A 132 12.40 -30.47 -7.77
C GLU A 132 12.23 -31.04 -9.17
N GLY A 133 13.35 -31.25 -9.91
CA GLY A 133 13.36 -31.83 -11.25
C GLY A 133 12.93 -33.30 -11.33
N HIS A 134 12.76 -33.99 -10.20
CA HIS A 134 12.40 -35.41 -10.13
C HIS A 134 10.88 -35.66 -9.96
N GLY A 135 10.06 -34.62 -10.13
CA GLY A 135 8.60 -34.69 -10.12
C GLY A 135 7.96 -34.38 -8.76
N GLN A 136 6.66 -34.14 -8.75
CA GLN A 136 5.91 -33.66 -7.56
C GLN A 136 5.99 -34.58 -6.32
N GLY A 137 6.34 -35.86 -6.49
CA GLY A 137 6.48 -36.82 -5.39
C GLY A 137 7.69 -36.59 -4.50
N VAL A 138 8.67 -35.83 -4.95
CA VAL A 138 9.95 -35.63 -4.23
C VAL A 138 9.78 -34.88 -2.90
N ILE A 139 8.79 -34.01 -2.82
CA ILE A 139 8.51 -33.23 -1.61
C ILE A 139 8.20 -34.12 -0.40
N ASP A 140 7.69 -35.34 -0.63
CA ASP A 140 7.38 -36.31 0.42
C ASP A 140 8.63 -36.91 1.08
N TYR A 141 9.78 -36.83 0.41
CA TYR A 141 11.08 -37.32 0.91
C TYR A 141 11.87 -36.26 1.67
N LEU A 142 11.45 -35.00 1.66
CA LEU A 142 12.07 -33.97 2.47
C LEU A 142 11.72 -34.17 3.94
N ALA A 143 12.75 -34.15 4.80
CA ALA A 143 12.56 -34.36 6.25
C ALA A 143 11.81 -33.19 6.90
N GLY A 144 11.11 -33.44 8.03
CA GLY A 144 10.40 -32.41 8.76
C GLY A 144 11.28 -31.22 9.20
N CYS A 145 12.58 -31.47 9.47
CA CYS A 145 13.52 -30.39 9.77
C CYS A 145 13.76 -29.44 8.59
N PHE A 146 13.66 -29.90 7.34
CA PHE A 146 13.72 -29.00 6.17
C PHE A 146 12.58 -27.98 6.23
N PHE A 147 11.36 -28.41 6.51
CA PHE A 147 10.20 -27.51 6.56
C PHE A 147 10.23 -26.60 7.77
N SER A 148 10.65 -27.08 8.96
CA SER A 148 10.80 -26.21 10.13
C SER A 148 11.85 -25.12 9.90
N ASP A 149 12.97 -25.47 9.27
CA ASP A 149 14.01 -24.51 8.95
C ASP A 149 13.58 -23.54 7.84
N LEU A 150 12.88 -24.04 6.81
CA LEU A 150 12.40 -23.23 5.70
C LEU A 150 11.40 -22.15 6.17
N VAL A 151 10.36 -22.53 6.90
CA VAL A 151 9.37 -21.56 7.38
C VAL A 151 9.96 -20.58 8.40
N THR A 152 10.93 -21.02 9.20
CA THR A 152 11.62 -20.13 10.14
C THR A 152 12.49 -19.12 9.40
N TRP A 153 13.30 -19.56 8.44
CA TRP A 153 14.13 -18.67 7.62
C TRP A 153 13.30 -17.66 6.82
N TYR A 154 12.17 -18.08 6.28
CA TYR A 154 11.26 -17.16 5.62
C TYR A 154 10.87 -15.99 6.54
N HIS A 155 10.42 -16.29 7.76
CA HIS A 155 10.03 -15.25 8.70
C HIS A 155 11.21 -14.42 9.22
N LEU A 156 12.40 -15.03 9.41
CA LEU A 156 13.60 -14.29 9.76
C LEU A 156 14.03 -13.32 8.64
N ALA A 157 13.93 -13.74 7.37
CA ALA A 157 14.24 -12.92 6.22
C ALA A 157 13.21 -11.78 6.04
N TRP A 158 11.93 -12.02 6.38
CA TRP A 158 10.88 -11.01 6.37
C TRP A 158 10.82 -10.15 7.64
N THR A 159 11.64 -10.40 8.63
CA THR A 159 11.77 -9.51 9.79
C THR A 159 12.57 -8.27 9.41
N GLY A 160 12.12 -7.07 9.80
CA GLY A 160 12.79 -5.81 9.52
C GLY A 160 14.23 -5.76 10.01
N GLU A 161 15.10 -5.07 9.29
CA GLU A 161 16.53 -5.02 9.59
C GLU A 161 16.82 -4.45 10.99
N THR A 162 16.04 -3.48 11.42
CA THR A 162 16.17 -2.92 12.78
C THR A 162 15.87 -3.96 13.84
N VAL A 163 14.82 -4.77 13.66
CA VAL A 163 14.48 -5.86 14.59
C VAL A 163 15.56 -6.94 14.56
N ARG A 164 16.06 -7.33 13.37
CA ARG A 164 17.15 -8.30 13.23
C ARG A 164 18.42 -7.89 14.01
N ARG A 165 18.72 -6.59 14.03
CA ARG A 165 19.89 -6.03 14.74
C ARG A 165 19.69 -5.90 16.25
N GLN A 166 18.48 -5.66 16.70
CA GLN A 166 18.20 -5.29 18.10
C GLN A 166 17.60 -6.44 18.93
N ASN A 167 16.93 -7.41 18.30
CA ASN A 167 16.28 -8.51 19.01
C ASN A 167 17.26 -9.70 19.21
N PRO A 168 17.62 -10.03 20.46
CA PRO A 168 18.61 -11.09 20.73
C PRO A 168 18.19 -12.47 20.22
N LEU A 169 16.88 -12.82 20.31
CA LEU A 169 16.39 -14.09 19.81
C LEU A 169 16.54 -14.19 18.29
N VAL A 170 16.15 -13.15 17.56
CA VAL A 170 16.28 -13.14 16.10
C VAL A 170 17.75 -13.26 15.69
N ALA A 171 18.64 -12.52 16.33
CA ALA A 171 20.08 -12.60 16.06
C ALA A 171 20.66 -14.00 16.36
N GLU A 172 20.23 -14.63 17.46
CA GLU A 172 20.64 -15.99 17.82
C GLU A 172 20.18 -17.02 16.79
N LEU A 173 18.88 -16.99 16.42
CA LEU A 173 18.30 -17.92 15.43
C LEU A 173 19.03 -17.78 14.07
N MET A 174 19.26 -16.56 13.61
CA MET A 174 19.97 -16.30 12.36
C MET A 174 21.43 -16.79 12.42
N SER A 175 22.10 -16.60 13.55
CA SER A 175 23.51 -17.06 13.75
C SER A 175 23.61 -18.58 13.75
N ARG A 176 22.67 -19.29 14.38
CA ARG A 176 22.66 -20.75 14.42
C ARG A 176 22.31 -21.35 13.06
N GLY A 177 21.32 -20.85 12.40
CA GLY A 177 21.01 -21.11 10.99
C GLY A 177 20.20 -22.37 10.67
N ASP A 178 20.01 -23.31 11.58
CA ASP A 178 19.25 -24.54 11.34
C ASP A 178 18.72 -25.19 12.62
N LYS A 179 17.92 -26.27 12.45
CA LYS A 179 17.37 -27.12 13.51
C LYS A 179 16.52 -26.35 14.52
N PHE A 180 15.65 -25.48 14.01
CA PHE A 180 14.77 -24.67 14.83
C PHE A 180 13.70 -25.52 15.53
N THR A 181 13.71 -25.48 16.85
CA THR A 181 12.75 -26.20 17.70
C THR A 181 11.37 -25.55 17.67
N LEU A 182 10.35 -26.28 18.09
CA LEU A 182 9.00 -25.74 18.24
C LEU A 182 8.94 -24.56 19.23
N GLU A 183 9.71 -24.63 20.32
CA GLU A 183 9.79 -23.57 21.32
C GLU A 183 10.32 -22.27 20.71
N GLU A 184 11.39 -22.36 19.96
CA GLU A 184 12.00 -21.21 19.27
C GLU A 184 11.09 -20.63 18.17
N ARG A 185 10.41 -21.47 17.41
CA ARG A 185 9.41 -21.01 16.43
C ARG A 185 8.24 -20.29 17.10
N ARG A 186 7.80 -20.77 18.27
CA ARG A 186 6.79 -20.09 19.10
C ARG A 186 7.31 -18.78 19.70
N ALA A 187 8.57 -18.75 20.11
CA ALA A 187 9.20 -17.51 20.56
C ALA A 187 9.30 -16.47 19.42
N LEU A 188 9.60 -16.91 18.19
CA LEU A 188 9.59 -16.03 17.01
C LEU A 188 8.17 -15.50 16.71
N LEU A 189 7.12 -16.30 16.84
CA LEU A 189 5.72 -15.81 16.79
C LEU A 189 5.45 -14.72 17.84
N GLY A 190 6.06 -14.84 19.01
CA GLY A 190 6.02 -13.81 20.05
C GLY A 190 6.67 -12.49 19.60
N VAL A 191 7.80 -12.57 18.91
CA VAL A 191 8.47 -11.39 18.32
C VAL A 191 7.60 -10.77 17.23
N ILE A 192 7.04 -11.57 16.33
CA ILE A 192 6.11 -11.09 15.30
C ILE A 192 4.93 -10.35 15.95
N ARG A 193 4.31 -10.96 16.95
CA ARG A 193 3.20 -10.36 17.69
C ARG A 193 3.56 -9.03 18.33
N SER A 194 4.69 -8.95 19.03
CA SER A 194 5.12 -7.70 19.70
C SER A 194 5.40 -6.61 18.67
N THR A 195 6.07 -6.93 17.56
CA THR A 195 6.34 -5.96 16.49
C THR A 195 5.05 -5.39 15.91
N LEU A 196 4.05 -6.23 15.65
CA LEU A 196 2.73 -5.80 15.16
C LEU A 196 1.99 -4.95 16.20
N ALA A 197 1.98 -5.38 17.46
CA ALA A 197 1.26 -4.69 18.54
C ALA A 197 1.82 -3.29 18.82
N ASP A 198 3.13 -3.12 18.66
CA ASP A 198 3.80 -1.84 18.89
C ASP A 198 3.66 -0.85 17.72
N LEU A 199 3.23 -1.27 16.54
CA LEU A 199 3.27 -0.46 15.32
C LEU A 199 2.42 0.80 15.43
N ILE A 200 1.12 0.67 15.69
CA ILE A 200 0.19 1.81 15.84
C ILE A 200 0.62 2.73 16.99
N PRO A 201 0.96 2.23 18.19
CA PRO A 201 1.51 3.06 19.27
C PRO A 201 2.76 3.86 18.89
N ARG A 202 3.70 3.28 18.15
CA ARG A 202 4.92 3.98 17.70
C ARG A 202 4.60 5.16 16.79
N TYR A 203 3.76 4.97 15.77
CA TYR A 203 3.35 6.05 14.88
C TYR A 203 2.55 7.13 15.60
N ARG A 204 1.68 6.75 16.56
CA ARG A 204 1.01 7.71 17.45
C ARG A 204 1.99 8.54 18.26
N ALA A 205 3.04 7.92 18.80
CA ALA A 205 4.07 8.63 19.56
C ALA A 205 4.89 9.59 18.68
N LEU A 206 5.24 9.17 17.45
CA LEU A 206 5.90 10.04 16.46
C LEU A 206 5.05 11.28 16.13
N ALA A 207 3.74 11.11 15.95
CA ALA A 207 2.81 12.20 15.69
C ALA A 207 2.61 13.10 16.92
N ALA A 208 2.48 12.52 18.11
CA ALA A 208 2.29 13.28 19.36
C ALA A 208 3.46 14.23 19.67
N ARG A 209 4.69 13.88 19.28
CA ARG A 209 5.85 14.76 19.41
C ARG A 209 6.02 15.75 18.26
N GLY A 210 5.07 15.78 17.30
CA GLY A 210 5.08 16.70 16.16
C GLY A 210 6.11 16.39 15.08
N GLN A 211 6.69 15.19 15.10
CA GLN A 211 7.67 14.77 14.10
C GLN A 211 7.00 14.37 12.79
N ILE A 212 5.88 13.69 12.85
CA ILE A 212 5.14 13.32 11.65
C ILE A 212 3.70 13.84 11.69
N GLU A 213 3.14 14.01 10.51
CA GLU A 213 1.71 14.12 10.29
C GLU A 213 1.15 12.75 9.90
N LEU A 214 0.05 12.34 10.56
CA LEU A 214 -0.68 11.15 10.17
C LEU A 214 -1.87 11.55 9.29
N SER A 215 -2.02 10.86 8.16
CA SER A 215 -3.13 11.04 7.24
C SER A 215 -3.83 9.71 6.96
N THR A 216 -4.94 9.75 6.24
CA THR A 216 -5.73 8.57 5.90
C THR A 216 -6.08 8.54 4.42
N THR A 217 -6.61 7.42 3.97
CA THR A 217 -7.18 7.17 2.65
C THR A 217 -8.65 6.76 2.83
N PRO A 218 -9.55 6.95 1.86
CA PRO A 218 -10.90 6.39 1.93
C PRO A 218 -10.89 4.90 2.27
N TYR A 219 -11.77 4.44 3.17
CA TYR A 219 -11.70 3.24 4.03
C TYR A 219 -11.06 1.99 3.41
N ALA A 220 -11.60 1.47 2.32
CA ALA A 220 -11.10 0.24 1.68
C ALA A 220 -10.32 0.55 0.39
N HIS A 221 -9.70 1.72 0.29
CA HIS A 221 -8.89 2.13 -0.85
C HIS A 221 -9.65 2.14 -2.19
N PRO A 222 -10.86 2.73 -2.29
CA PRO A 222 -11.62 2.75 -3.54
C PRO A 222 -11.11 3.79 -4.53
N LEU A 223 -11.25 3.53 -5.85
CA LEU A 223 -11.08 4.56 -6.87
C LEU A 223 -12.26 5.55 -6.81
N ALA A 224 -12.22 6.46 -5.84
CA ALA A 224 -13.32 7.39 -5.58
C ALA A 224 -13.76 8.21 -6.82
N PRO A 225 -12.87 8.71 -7.71
CA PRO A 225 -13.30 9.35 -8.94
C PRO A 225 -14.19 8.47 -9.81
N LEU A 226 -13.89 7.18 -9.94
CA LEU A 226 -14.64 6.22 -10.76
C LEU A 226 -15.96 5.80 -10.09
N LEU A 227 -15.98 5.68 -8.76
CA LEU A 227 -17.26 5.51 -8.05
C LEU A 227 -18.21 6.69 -8.26
N LEU A 228 -17.67 7.91 -8.36
CA LEU A 228 -18.46 9.12 -8.57
C LEU A 228 -18.95 9.26 -10.00
N ASP A 229 -18.08 8.99 -10.99
CA ASP A 229 -18.41 9.14 -12.41
C ASP A 229 -17.40 8.41 -13.29
N PHE A 230 -17.83 7.37 -14.03
CA PHE A 230 -16.99 6.68 -15.01
C PHE A 230 -16.51 7.58 -16.14
N GLN A 231 -17.30 8.61 -16.51
CA GLN A 231 -16.96 9.51 -17.61
C GLN A 231 -15.70 10.34 -17.31
N CYS A 232 -15.33 10.53 -16.04
CA CYS A 232 -14.16 11.33 -15.67
C CYS A 232 -12.85 10.78 -16.25
N VAL A 233 -12.76 9.47 -16.58
CA VAL A 233 -11.58 8.91 -17.26
C VAL A 233 -11.29 9.63 -18.59
N ARG A 234 -12.35 10.12 -19.26
CA ARG A 234 -12.24 10.79 -20.55
C ARG A 234 -11.68 12.20 -20.47
N ASP A 235 -11.52 12.75 -19.27
CA ASP A 235 -10.79 14.02 -19.10
C ASP A 235 -9.36 13.93 -19.59
N ALA A 236 -8.66 12.82 -19.30
CA ALA A 236 -7.29 12.56 -19.73
C ALA A 236 -7.20 11.59 -20.95
N MET A 237 -8.24 10.76 -21.15
CA MET A 237 -8.29 9.72 -22.18
C MET A 237 -9.62 9.80 -22.95
N PRO A 238 -9.82 10.75 -23.88
CA PRO A 238 -11.12 11.04 -24.50
C PRO A 238 -11.82 9.83 -25.13
N GLU A 239 -11.03 8.88 -25.68
CA GLU A 239 -11.53 7.68 -26.37
C GLU A 239 -11.59 6.44 -25.45
N ALA A 240 -11.42 6.58 -24.12
CA ALA A 240 -11.43 5.44 -23.23
C ALA A 240 -12.76 4.67 -23.32
N PRO A 241 -12.74 3.35 -23.55
CA PRO A 241 -13.93 2.52 -23.45
C PRO A 241 -14.46 2.54 -22.02
N LEU A 242 -15.78 2.43 -21.87
CA LEU A 242 -16.44 2.44 -20.57
C LEU A 242 -17.13 1.11 -20.32
N PRO A 243 -17.43 0.77 -19.03
CA PRO A 243 -18.34 -0.31 -18.68
C PRO A 243 -19.69 -0.21 -19.39
N GLN A 244 -20.42 -1.32 -19.46
CA GLN A 244 -21.81 -1.31 -19.97
C GLN A 244 -22.76 -0.58 -18.99
N ALA A 245 -22.49 -0.67 -17.70
CA ALA A 245 -23.16 0.13 -16.69
C ALA A 245 -22.87 1.63 -16.94
N PRO A 246 -23.90 2.48 -17.05
CA PRO A 246 -23.72 3.90 -17.37
C PRO A 246 -23.03 4.69 -16.23
N ALA A 247 -23.13 4.21 -15.00
CA ALA A 247 -22.52 4.77 -13.80
C ALA A 247 -22.52 3.74 -12.69
N TYR A 248 -21.64 3.94 -11.69
CA TYR A 248 -21.71 3.17 -10.44
C TYR A 248 -22.89 3.67 -9.59
N PRO A 249 -23.84 2.79 -9.17
CA PRO A 249 -25.05 3.22 -8.48
C PRO A 249 -24.75 3.83 -7.10
N GLY A 250 -25.25 5.03 -6.82
CA GLY A 250 -25.09 5.69 -5.52
C GLY A 250 -23.63 5.98 -5.13
N GLY A 251 -22.76 6.18 -6.11
CA GLY A 251 -21.33 6.36 -5.89
C GLY A 251 -20.99 7.49 -4.93
N ARG A 252 -21.77 8.58 -4.93
CA ARG A 252 -21.58 9.68 -3.98
C ARG A 252 -21.73 9.22 -2.53
N ASP A 253 -22.82 8.51 -2.22
CA ASP A 253 -23.07 8.03 -0.86
C ASP A 253 -22.01 7.00 -0.43
N ARG A 254 -21.50 6.20 -1.38
CA ARG A 254 -20.41 5.25 -1.11
C ARG A 254 -19.10 5.97 -0.79
N VAL A 255 -18.72 6.97 -1.57
CA VAL A 255 -17.51 7.77 -1.30
C VAL A 255 -17.63 8.47 0.05
N ASP A 256 -18.79 9.04 0.39
CA ASP A 256 -19.03 9.65 1.70
C ASP A 256 -18.96 8.63 2.84
N ALA A 257 -19.47 7.42 2.64
CA ALA A 257 -19.34 6.34 3.63
C ALA A 257 -17.88 5.93 3.84
N HIS A 258 -17.08 5.76 2.77
CA HIS A 258 -15.66 5.49 2.85
C HIS A 258 -14.89 6.60 3.57
N LEU A 259 -15.17 7.87 3.27
CA LEU A 259 -14.53 9.01 3.93
C LEU A 259 -14.91 9.06 5.42
N THR A 260 -16.20 8.95 5.74
CA THR A 260 -16.69 8.98 7.13
C THR A 260 -16.05 7.86 7.96
N LYS A 261 -16.02 6.62 7.42
CA LYS A 261 -15.40 5.50 8.12
C LYS A 261 -13.89 5.69 8.26
N ALA A 262 -13.22 6.23 7.25
CA ALA A 262 -11.78 6.49 7.31
C ALA A 262 -11.42 7.52 8.40
N LEU A 263 -12.15 8.63 8.47
CA LEU A 263 -11.93 9.65 9.49
C LEU A 263 -12.18 9.12 10.90
N ALA A 264 -13.23 8.31 11.09
CA ALA A 264 -13.53 7.66 12.36
C ALA A 264 -12.45 6.67 12.78
N THR A 265 -12.05 5.76 11.87
CA THR A 265 -11.01 4.76 12.10
C THR A 265 -9.67 5.41 12.46
N HIS A 266 -9.32 6.49 11.77
CA HIS A 266 -8.10 7.24 12.07
C HIS A 266 -8.16 7.87 13.47
N PHE A 267 -9.27 8.53 13.80
CA PHE A 267 -9.45 9.14 15.12
C PHE A 267 -9.39 8.12 16.26
N GLU A 268 -10.04 6.97 16.12
CA GLU A 268 -10.03 5.90 17.11
C GLU A 268 -8.62 5.40 17.43
N ARG A 269 -7.74 5.30 16.42
CA ARG A 269 -6.41 4.72 16.58
C ARG A 269 -5.35 5.74 16.94
N PHE A 270 -5.47 6.96 16.43
CA PHE A 270 -4.44 7.98 16.60
C PHE A 270 -4.85 9.12 17.55
N GLY A 271 -6.12 9.21 17.94
CA GLY A 271 -6.62 10.19 18.91
C GLY A 271 -6.81 11.61 18.38
N ALA A 272 -6.60 11.82 17.07
CA ALA A 272 -6.79 13.08 16.37
C ALA A 272 -7.44 12.86 15.01
N ALA A 273 -8.23 13.81 14.54
CA ALA A 273 -8.73 13.78 13.16
C ALA A 273 -7.58 14.08 12.18
N PRO A 274 -7.51 13.39 11.02
CA PRO A 274 -6.51 13.72 10.01
C PRO A 274 -6.83 15.08 9.38
N VAL A 275 -5.81 15.88 9.12
CA VAL A 275 -5.98 17.19 8.45
C VAL A 275 -6.18 17.01 6.95
N GLY A 276 -5.55 16.00 6.37
CA GLY A 276 -5.62 15.71 4.95
C GLY A 276 -5.81 14.24 4.62
N VAL A 277 -6.12 14.01 3.35
CA VAL A 277 -6.40 12.69 2.79
C VAL A 277 -5.53 12.47 1.56
N TRP A 278 -4.77 11.38 1.55
CA TRP A 278 -4.22 10.81 0.33
C TRP A 278 -5.29 9.93 -0.31
N PRO A 279 -5.84 10.27 -1.48
CA PRO A 279 -6.83 9.41 -2.11
C PRO A 279 -6.17 8.13 -2.63
N ALA A 280 -6.94 7.05 -2.70
CA ALA A 280 -6.46 5.80 -3.27
C ALA A 280 -5.80 6.05 -4.64
N GLU A 281 -4.57 5.54 -4.83
CA GLU A 281 -3.77 5.70 -6.05
C GLU A 281 -3.46 7.17 -6.42
N GLY A 282 -3.52 8.08 -5.46
CA GLY A 282 -3.45 9.50 -5.76
C GLY A 282 -4.53 9.96 -6.76
N ALA A 283 -5.61 9.20 -6.90
CA ALA A 283 -6.64 9.44 -7.89
C ALA A 283 -7.56 10.61 -7.49
N VAL A 284 -7.64 11.62 -8.33
CA VAL A 284 -8.42 12.84 -8.10
C VAL A 284 -9.38 13.15 -9.25
N SER A 285 -10.44 13.86 -8.93
CA SER A 285 -11.35 14.53 -9.87
C SER A 285 -11.96 15.76 -9.20
N THR A 286 -12.52 16.67 -9.97
CA THR A 286 -13.21 17.86 -9.41
C THR A 286 -14.29 17.47 -8.41
N THR A 287 -15.08 16.43 -8.71
CA THR A 287 -16.15 15.96 -7.82
C THR A 287 -15.60 15.38 -6.53
N LEU A 288 -14.47 14.62 -6.58
CA LEU A 288 -13.82 14.13 -5.38
C LEU A 288 -13.27 15.28 -4.52
N MET A 289 -12.65 16.29 -5.12
CA MET A 289 -12.18 17.47 -4.40
C MET A 289 -13.32 18.14 -3.59
N GLN A 290 -14.51 18.25 -4.18
CA GLN A 290 -15.70 18.76 -3.50
C GLN A 290 -16.12 17.88 -2.31
N ARG A 291 -16.01 16.54 -2.44
CA ARG A 291 -16.33 15.62 -1.33
C ARG A 291 -15.31 15.72 -0.20
N LEU A 292 -14.03 15.77 -0.52
CA LEU A 292 -12.96 15.96 0.46
C LEU A 292 -13.16 17.26 1.25
N SER A 293 -13.41 18.36 0.55
CA SER A 293 -13.70 19.67 1.17
C SER A 293 -14.93 19.62 2.09
N ALA A 294 -16.03 18.97 1.64
CA ALA A 294 -17.24 18.80 2.43
C ALA A 294 -17.04 17.96 3.71
N HIS A 295 -16.05 17.06 3.72
CA HIS A 295 -15.65 16.28 4.90
C HIS A 295 -14.57 16.97 5.74
N GLY A 296 -14.22 18.24 5.46
CA GLY A 296 -13.28 19.04 6.24
C GLY A 296 -11.81 18.74 5.95
N CYS A 297 -11.49 18.01 4.89
CA CYS A 297 -10.11 17.78 4.49
C CYS A 297 -9.49 19.08 3.99
N ARG A 298 -8.33 19.45 4.54
CA ARG A 298 -7.64 20.70 4.25
C ARG A 298 -6.58 20.57 3.17
N TRP A 299 -6.09 19.35 2.93
CA TRP A 299 -5.16 19.05 1.85
C TRP A 299 -5.40 17.66 1.26
N THR A 300 -5.01 17.54 0.02
CA THR A 300 -4.85 16.26 -0.69
C THR A 300 -3.67 16.35 -1.64
N ALA A 301 -3.23 15.22 -2.21
CA ALA A 301 -2.11 15.21 -3.16
C ALA A 301 -2.37 14.21 -4.29
N THR A 302 -1.66 14.39 -5.42
CA THR A 302 -1.71 13.52 -6.60
C THR A 302 -0.38 13.58 -7.38
N GLY A 303 -0.28 12.96 -8.56
CA GLY A 303 0.91 12.93 -9.40
C GLY A 303 1.12 14.21 -10.23
N GLU A 304 2.40 14.47 -10.62
CA GLU A 304 2.81 15.59 -11.48
C GLU A 304 2.09 15.58 -12.82
N ALA A 305 1.91 14.38 -13.41
CA ALA A 305 1.24 14.26 -14.71
C ALA A 305 -0.23 14.73 -14.68
N VAL A 306 -0.91 14.64 -13.53
CA VAL A 306 -2.27 15.22 -13.35
C VAL A 306 -2.22 16.75 -13.43
N LEU A 307 -1.20 17.39 -12.84
CA LEU A 307 -1.00 18.83 -12.94
C LEU A 307 -0.73 19.24 -14.39
N ALA A 308 0.18 18.52 -15.05
CA ALA A 308 0.51 18.78 -16.45
C ALA A 308 -0.71 18.67 -17.37
N ASN A 309 -1.55 17.65 -17.17
CA ASN A 309 -2.80 17.46 -17.91
C ASN A 309 -3.87 18.53 -17.59
N SER A 310 -3.76 19.20 -16.43
CA SER A 310 -4.72 20.20 -15.96
C SER A 310 -4.39 21.62 -16.45
N LEU A 311 -3.16 21.87 -16.90
CA LEU A 311 -2.68 23.18 -17.35
C LEU A 311 -2.38 23.18 -18.84
N THR A 312 -2.81 24.23 -19.54
CA THR A 312 -2.56 24.38 -20.98
C THR A 312 -1.07 24.65 -21.28
N ASP A 313 -0.37 25.35 -20.38
CA ASP A 313 1.03 25.74 -20.50
C ASP A 313 1.77 25.35 -19.20
N TYR A 314 1.86 24.04 -18.96
CA TYR A 314 2.58 23.51 -17.80
C TYR A 314 4.08 23.75 -17.93
N GLN A 315 4.67 24.30 -16.87
CA GLN A 315 6.11 24.45 -16.73
C GLN A 315 6.52 23.98 -15.31
N GLN A 316 7.28 22.88 -15.24
CA GLN A 316 7.63 22.23 -14.00
C GLN A 316 8.18 23.21 -12.95
N ASN A 317 9.15 24.04 -13.31
CA ASN A 317 9.79 24.98 -12.37
C ASN A 317 8.85 26.07 -11.84
N ARG A 318 7.82 26.42 -12.61
CA ARG A 318 6.81 27.41 -12.22
C ARG A 318 5.68 26.80 -11.40
N ASP A 319 5.22 25.62 -11.79
CA ASP A 319 3.92 25.11 -11.37
C ASP A 319 4.01 24.00 -10.33
N LEU A 320 5.02 23.10 -10.39
CA LEU A 320 5.08 21.92 -9.54
C LEU A 320 5.38 22.23 -8.06
N TYR A 321 6.26 23.20 -7.79
CA TYR A 321 6.88 23.39 -6.48
C TYR A 321 6.11 24.37 -5.59
N ARG A 322 4.79 24.32 -5.61
CA ARG A 322 3.88 25.15 -4.82
C ARG A 322 2.50 24.50 -4.65
N PRO A 323 1.75 24.89 -3.61
CA PRO A 323 0.37 24.40 -3.46
C PRO A 323 -0.56 25.01 -4.52
N HIS A 324 -1.64 24.27 -4.83
CA HIS A 324 -2.69 24.72 -5.75
C HIS A 324 -4.05 24.73 -5.09
N ARG A 325 -4.94 25.58 -5.61
CA ARG A 325 -6.33 25.70 -5.17
C ARG A 325 -7.26 25.54 -6.36
N LEU A 326 -8.26 24.69 -6.20
CA LEU A 326 -9.34 24.55 -7.16
C LEU A 326 -10.56 25.37 -6.68
N ALA A 327 -11.11 26.23 -7.54
CA ALA A 327 -12.25 27.07 -7.18
C ALA A 327 -13.49 26.26 -6.71
N ALA A 328 -13.65 25.03 -7.22
CA ALA A 328 -14.72 24.12 -6.82
C ALA A 328 -14.56 23.52 -5.40
N ALA A 329 -13.38 23.64 -4.80
CA ALA A 329 -13.05 23.13 -3.45
C ALA A 329 -12.03 24.06 -2.76
N PRO A 330 -12.38 25.32 -2.47
CA PRO A 330 -11.42 26.36 -2.07
C PRO A 330 -10.75 26.12 -0.70
N GLU A 331 -11.35 25.30 0.14
CA GLU A 331 -10.85 24.99 1.49
C GLU A 331 -9.79 23.87 1.49
N THR A 332 -9.65 23.12 0.38
CA THR A 332 -8.73 21.99 0.26
C THR A 332 -7.60 22.35 -0.72
N LEU A 333 -6.37 22.45 -0.23
CA LEU A 333 -5.20 22.63 -1.09
C LEU A 333 -4.78 21.31 -1.72
N LEU A 334 -4.32 21.39 -2.96
CA LEU A 334 -3.83 20.26 -3.75
C LEU A 334 -2.31 20.39 -3.92
N PHE A 335 -1.60 19.31 -3.57
CA PHE A 335 -0.15 19.18 -3.72
C PHE A 335 0.17 18.15 -4.79
N PHE A 336 1.33 18.28 -5.44
CA PHE A 336 1.71 17.40 -6.52
C PHE A 336 3.05 16.73 -6.25
N ARG A 337 3.06 15.40 -6.39
CA ARG A 337 4.24 14.55 -6.32
C ARG A 337 5.25 14.97 -7.39
N ASN A 338 6.52 15.11 -7.03
CA ASN A 338 7.57 15.14 -8.03
C ASN A 338 7.84 13.69 -8.47
N ASP A 339 7.38 13.37 -9.68
CA ASP A 339 7.41 12.00 -10.18
C ASP A 339 8.85 11.49 -10.34
N ARG A 340 9.74 12.30 -10.90
CA ARG A 340 11.14 11.94 -11.08
C ARG A 340 11.88 11.66 -9.77
N LEU A 341 11.79 12.54 -8.78
CA LEU A 341 12.48 12.35 -7.50
C LEU A 341 11.93 11.14 -6.73
N SER A 342 10.64 10.91 -6.80
CA SER A 342 10.01 9.74 -6.19
C SER A 342 10.42 8.45 -6.90
N ASP A 343 10.45 8.45 -8.24
CA ASP A 343 10.84 7.28 -9.04
C ASP A 343 12.33 6.92 -8.89
N LEU A 344 13.21 7.91 -8.65
CA LEU A 344 14.60 7.65 -8.30
C LEU A 344 14.71 6.76 -7.05
N ILE A 345 13.93 7.07 -6.00
CA ILE A 345 13.88 6.27 -4.77
C ILE A 345 13.19 4.92 -5.04
N GLY A 346 12.05 4.92 -5.71
CA GLY A 346 11.26 3.70 -5.92
C GLY A 346 11.92 2.66 -6.81
N PHE A 347 12.74 3.06 -7.81
CA PHE A 347 13.18 2.16 -8.89
C PHE A 347 14.68 2.20 -9.20
N GLU A 348 15.40 3.29 -8.90
CA GLU A 348 16.79 3.44 -9.36
C GLU A 348 17.80 3.22 -8.24
N TYR A 349 17.62 3.86 -7.08
CA TYR A 349 18.61 3.86 -5.99
C TYR A 349 18.81 2.51 -5.31
N ALA A 350 17.88 1.57 -5.48
CA ALA A 350 18.04 0.20 -5.01
C ALA A 350 19.33 -0.48 -5.55
N ARG A 351 19.85 0.00 -6.70
CA ARG A 351 21.05 -0.53 -7.36
C ARG A 351 22.30 0.29 -7.08
N TRP A 352 22.20 1.36 -6.30
CA TRP A 352 23.31 2.27 -6.01
C TRP A 352 23.85 2.03 -4.60
N HIS A 353 25.08 2.46 -4.36
CA HIS A 353 25.56 2.61 -3.00
C HIS A 353 24.77 3.72 -2.30
N GLY A 354 24.38 3.53 -1.01
CA GLY A 354 23.51 4.46 -0.30
C GLY A 354 23.99 5.91 -0.34
N LYS A 355 25.27 6.16 -0.08
CA LYS A 355 25.85 7.51 -0.13
C LYS A 355 25.77 8.13 -1.51
N ASP A 356 26.13 7.38 -2.58
CA ASP A 356 26.08 7.90 -3.95
C ASP A 356 24.64 8.25 -4.35
N ALA A 357 23.67 7.44 -3.96
CA ALA A 357 22.26 7.70 -4.17
C ALA A 357 21.80 8.98 -3.48
N VAL A 358 22.19 9.17 -2.22
CA VAL A 358 21.80 10.32 -1.40
C VAL A 358 22.50 11.60 -1.88
N GLU A 359 23.78 11.54 -2.25
CA GLU A 359 24.50 12.68 -2.85
C GLU A 359 23.86 13.08 -4.19
N HIS A 360 23.51 12.11 -5.03
CA HIS A 360 22.79 12.39 -6.27
C HIS A 360 21.42 13.03 -5.99
N PHE A 361 20.66 12.51 -5.02
CA PHE A 361 19.37 13.07 -4.62
C PHE A 361 19.51 14.53 -4.15
N ALA A 362 20.51 14.84 -3.32
CA ALA A 362 20.81 16.19 -2.90
C ALA A 362 21.14 17.12 -4.09
N GLY A 363 21.90 16.61 -5.07
CA GLY A 363 22.20 17.35 -6.30
C GLY A 363 20.93 17.64 -7.14
N GLN A 364 19.95 16.73 -7.17
CA GLN A 364 18.66 16.99 -7.82
C GLN A 364 17.86 18.08 -7.06
N LEU A 365 17.86 18.05 -5.72
CA LEU A 365 17.22 19.10 -4.92
C LEU A 365 17.90 20.47 -5.13
N GLU A 366 19.23 20.50 -5.25
CA GLU A 366 19.98 21.73 -5.56
C GLU A 366 19.62 22.29 -6.95
N ALA A 367 19.43 21.43 -7.93
CA ALA A 367 18.98 21.86 -9.26
C ALA A 367 17.57 22.49 -9.21
N VAL A 368 16.63 21.90 -8.43
CA VAL A 368 15.31 22.49 -8.19
C VAL A 368 15.46 23.86 -7.49
N ARG A 369 16.23 23.92 -6.40
CA ARG A 369 16.47 25.16 -5.66
C ARG A 369 17.00 26.28 -6.56
N THR A 370 18.01 25.98 -7.37
CA THR A 370 18.65 26.94 -8.26
C THR A 370 17.70 27.48 -9.35
N THR A 371 16.88 26.60 -9.91
CA THR A 371 15.95 27.01 -11.00
C THR A 371 14.72 27.75 -10.48
N THR A 372 14.37 27.60 -9.22
CA THR A 372 13.17 28.20 -8.60
C THR A 372 13.48 29.32 -7.61
N GLN A 373 14.76 29.66 -7.37
CA GLN A 373 15.18 30.60 -6.32
C GLN A 373 14.57 32.00 -6.45
N ALA A 374 14.22 32.44 -7.66
CA ALA A 374 13.59 33.74 -7.88
C ALA A 374 12.21 33.85 -7.25
N ASP A 375 11.53 32.72 -7.07
CA ASP A 375 10.18 32.63 -6.51
C ASP A 375 10.18 32.42 -4.99
N GLY A 376 11.36 32.38 -4.35
CA GLY A 376 11.52 32.11 -2.92
C GLY A 376 11.68 30.61 -2.61
N ARG A 377 11.29 30.19 -1.40
CA ARG A 377 11.45 28.81 -0.92
C ARG A 377 10.46 27.86 -1.61
N SER A 378 10.97 26.91 -2.36
CA SER A 378 10.17 25.92 -3.10
C SER A 378 9.74 24.76 -2.21
N LEU A 379 8.63 24.12 -2.57
CA LEU A 379 8.10 22.93 -1.93
C LEU A 379 8.23 21.73 -2.88
N VAL A 380 9.00 20.73 -2.48
CA VAL A 380 9.13 19.45 -3.19
C VAL A 380 8.31 18.40 -2.45
N CYS A 381 7.48 17.66 -3.17
CA CYS A 381 6.71 16.56 -2.61
C CYS A 381 7.23 15.22 -3.17
N VAL A 382 7.76 14.37 -2.31
CA VAL A 382 8.16 12.99 -2.62
C VAL A 382 7.12 12.07 -1.99
N ILE A 383 6.42 11.33 -2.83
CA ILE A 383 5.31 10.46 -2.40
C ILE A 383 5.55 9.06 -2.94
N LEU A 384 5.54 8.08 -2.05
CA LEU A 384 5.86 6.68 -2.34
C LEU A 384 5.03 5.74 -1.45
N ASP A 385 4.86 4.51 -1.92
CA ASP A 385 4.45 3.41 -1.05
C ASP A 385 5.48 3.17 0.04
N GLY A 386 5.01 2.82 1.22
CA GLY A 386 5.85 2.57 2.38
C GLY A 386 6.45 1.17 2.42
N GLU A 387 6.05 0.27 1.53
CA GLU A 387 6.45 -1.14 1.52
C GLU A 387 7.14 -1.60 0.23
N ASN A 388 6.65 -1.20 -0.93
CA ASN A 388 6.92 -1.88 -2.19
C ASN A 388 8.37 -1.79 -2.70
N ALA A 389 9.13 -0.75 -2.36
CA ALA A 389 10.49 -0.56 -2.86
C ALA A 389 11.55 -1.38 -2.11
N TRP A 390 11.35 -1.64 -0.83
CA TRP A 390 12.44 -2.00 0.07
C TRP A 390 12.94 -3.43 -0.08
N GLU A 391 12.13 -4.35 -0.63
CA GLU A 391 12.59 -5.71 -0.96
C GLU A 391 13.67 -5.73 -2.06
N PHE A 392 13.82 -4.65 -2.84
CA PHE A 392 14.84 -4.50 -3.86
C PHE A 392 16.12 -3.85 -3.33
N TYR A 393 16.08 -3.25 -2.14
CA TYR A 393 17.22 -2.63 -1.51
C TYR A 393 17.99 -3.61 -0.62
N PRO A 394 19.35 -3.55 -0.60
CA PRO A 394 20.12 -4.30 0.40
C PRO A 394 19.68 -3.94 1.82
N TYR A 395 19.55 -4.95 2.68
CA TYR A 395 19.17 -4.78 4.08
C TYR A 395 17.89 -3.96 4.30
N ASN A 396 16.89 -4.19 3.44
CA ASN A 396 15.60 -3.49 3.52
C ASN A 396 15.73 -1.96 3.49
N GLY A 397 16.70 -1.44 2.73
CA GLY A 397 16.94 0.00 2.63
C GLY A 397 17.58 0.65 3.86
N TYR A 398 18.03 -0.14 4.86
CA TYR A 398 18.54 0.38 6.14
C TYR A 398 19.62 1.45 5.95
N TYR A 399 20.65 1.20 5.15
CA TYR A 399 21.74 2.14 4.93
C TYR A 399 21.32 3.33 4.07
N PHE A 400 20.45 3.13 3.10
CA PHE A 400 19.89 4.22 2.30
C PHE A 400 19.11 5.21 3.18
N PHE A 401 18.23 4.72 4.06
CA PHE A 401 17.49 5.60 4.99
C PHE A 401 18.40 6.30 6.00
N GLU A 402 19.39 5.61 6.53
CA GLU A 402 20.35 6.19 7.47
C GLU A 402 21.11 7.35 6.83
N ASP A 403 21.64 7.13 5.61
CA ASP A 403 22.35 8.15 4.84
C ASP A 403 21.41 9.32 4.44
N LEU A 404 20.19 9.01 3.96
CA LEU A 404 19.20 10.01 3.54
C LEU A 404 18.77 10.89 4.71
N TYR A 405 18.38 10.28 5.83
CA TYR A 405 17.85 11.04 6.96
C TYR A 405 18.94 11.81 7.68
N THR A 406 20.17 11.29 7.74
CA THR A 406 21.34 12.06 8.23
C THR A 406 21.55 13.30 7.35
N LEU A 407 21.56 13.16 6.04
CA LEU A 407 21.69 14.30 5.12
C LEU A 407 20.58 15.33 5.37
N LEU A 408 19.33 14.89 5.47
CA LEU A 408 18.18 15.78 5.66
C LEU A 408 18.22 16.53 7.01
N GLU A 409 18.76 15.91 8.08
CA GLU A 409 18.92 16.56 9.38
C GLU A 409 20.03 17.61 9.42
N GLU A 410 21.08 17.42 8.64
CA GLU A 410 22.31 18.22 8.69
C GLU A 410 22.40 19.26 7.58
N HIS A 411 21.60 19.14 6.52
CA HIS A 411 21.73 19.97 5.33
C HIS A 411 21.28 21.41 5.57
N PRO A 412 22.11 22.42 5.29
CA PRO A 412 21.88 23.79 5.75
C PRO A 412 20.70 24.51 5.08
N TRP A 413 20.25 24.08 3.90
CA TRP A 413 19.17 24.72 3.16
C TRP A 413 17.99 23.78 2.84
N ILE A 414 18.06 22.48 3.17
CA ILE A 414 16.92 21.57 3.07
C ILE A 414 16.18 21.55 4.41
N ARG A 415 14.86 21.71 4.37
CA ARG A 415 13.98 21.58 5.52
C ARG A 415 12.91 20.54 5.24
N THR A 416 12.89 19.47 6.00
CA THR A 416 11.78 18.52 5.98
C THR A 416 10.57 19.11 6.68
N THR A 417 9.37 18.91 6.13
CA THR A 417 8.11 19.49 6.62
C THR A 417 6.93 18.56 6.39
N THR A 418 5.72 18.99 6.76
CA THR A 418 4.47 18.30 6.54
C THR A 418 3.52 19.14 5.71
N PHE A 419 2.46 18.55 5.17
CA PHE A 419 1.44 19.34 4.47
C PHE A 419 0.69 20.28 5.42
N SER A 420 0.43 19.86 6.65
CA SER A 420 -0.18 20.72 7.67
C SER A 420 0.68 21.93 8.01
N ASP A 421 2.01 21.80 8.06
CA ASP A 421 2.90 22.94 8.23
C ASP A 421 2.83 23.90 7.04
N CYS A 422 2.75 23.36 5.81
CA CYS A 422 2.59 24.19 4.62
C CYS A 422 1.28 25.00 4.64
N LEU A 423 0.19 24.43 5.20
CA LEU A 423 -1.07 25.14 5.40
C LEU A 423 -0.98 26.26 6.46
N ALA A 424 -0.01 26.21 7.36
CA ALA A 424 0.21 27.20 8.40
C ALA A 424 1.30 28.23 8.03
N ASP A 425 2.13 27.95 7.01
CA ASP A 425 3.25 28.80 6.62
C ASP A 425 2.78 29.92 5.67
N PRO A 426 2.83 31.22 6.08
CA PRO A 426 2.44 32.34 5.24
C PRO A 426 3.19 32.40 3.91
N HIS A 427 4.43 31.88 3.85
CA HIS A 427 5.20 31.84 2.62
C HIS A 427 4.53 30.92 1.58
N HIS A 428 4.17 29.69 1.95
CA HIS A 428 3.49 28.77 1.06
C HIS A 428 2.08 29.24 0.70
N LEU A 429 1.35 29.81 1.65
CA LEU A 429 0.02 30.37 1.41
C LEU A 429 0.04 31.54 0.41
N SER A 430 1.06 32.37 0.44
CA SER A 430 1.21 33.49 -0.51
C SER A 430 1.52 33.02 -1.94
N ARG A 431 1.95 31.76 -2.11
CA ARG A 431 2.33 31.15 -3.39
C ARG A 431 1.28 30.18 -3.93
N VAL A 432 0.15 30.03 -3.28
CA VAL A 432 -0.94 29.17 -3.77
C VAL A 432 -1.36 29.63 -5.16
N ALA A 433 -1.28 28.74 -6.11
CA ALA A 433 -1.73 28.99 -7.49
C ALA A 433 -3.18 28.54 -7.66
N GLU A 434 -3.95 29.33 -8.41
CA GLU A 434 -5.29 28.92 -8.81
C GLU A 434 -5.19 27.88 -9.93
N LEU A 435 -5.87 26.74 -9.76
CA LEU A 435 -6.00 25.71 -10.77
C LEU A 435 -7.35 25.89 -11.48
N PRO A 436 -7.36 26.33 -12.74
CA PRO A 436 -8.60 26.67 -13.42
C PRO A 436 -9.48 25.45 -13.70
N LYS A 437 -8.87 24.29 -13.92
CA LYS A 437 -9.50 23.00 -14.15
C LYS A 437 -8.63 21.90 -13.56
N LEU A 438 -9.24 20.87 -13.01
CA LEU A 438 -8.56 19.64 -12.61
C LEU A 438 -8.98 18.53 -13.59
N THR A 439 -8.02 18.01 -14.35
CA THR A 439 -8.18 16.81 -15.17
C THR A 439 -8.19 15.60 -14.25
N ALA A 440 -9.20 14.75 -14.35
CA ALA A 440 -9.25 13.54 -13.53
C ALA A 440 -8.12 12.57 -13.90
N GLY A 441 -7.43 12.06 -12.88
CA GLY A 441 -6.26 11.20 -13.07
C GLY A 441 -5.68 10.73 -11.75
N SER A 442 -4.58 10.01 -11.83
CA SER A 442 -3.87 9.42 -10.68
C SER A 442 -2.36 9.67 -10.79
N TRP A 443 -1.59 9.23 -9.79
CA TRP A 443 -0.12 9.26 -9.86
C TRP A 443 0.46 8.29 -10.89
N VAL A 444 -0.36 7.34 -11.39
CA VAL A 444 0.04 6.40 -12.44
C VAL A 444 -0.31 7.01 -13.80
N TYR A 445 0.70 7.45 -14.53
CA TYR A 445 0.60 8.04 -15.88
C TYR A 445 -0.32 9.27 -16.00
N GLY A 446 -0.75 9.89 -14.89
CA GLY A 446 -1.68 11.02 -14.91
C GLY A 446 -3.09 10.69 -15.39
N THR A 447 -3.45 9.41 -15.48
CA THR A 447 -4.75 8.94 -15.99
C THR A 447 -5.41 7.95 -15.04
N LEU A 448 -6.64 7.52 -15.34
CA LEU A 448 -7.35 6.45 -14.63
C LEU A 448 -7.35 5.12 -15.42
N GLY A 449 -6.66 5.06 -16.55
CA GLY A 449 -6.67 3.92 -17.47
C GLY A 449 -6.14 2.60 -16.90
N THR A 450 -5.39 2.65 -15.79
CA THR A 450 -4.94 1.46 -15.07
C THR A 450 -6.11 0.68 -14.44
N TRP A 451 -7.22 1.34 -14.12
CA TRP A 451 -8.37 0.75 -13.40
C TRP A 451 -9.65 0.63 -14.23
N ILE A 452 -9.72 1.27 -15.41
CA ILE A 452 -10.89 1.27 -16.30
C ILE A 452 -10.43 1.38 -17.75
N GLY A 453 -11.27 0.92 -18.68
CA GLY A 453 -11.01 1.02 -20.13
C GLY A 453 -10.63 -0.29 -20.78
N ALA A 454 -9.84 -1.14 -20.15
CA ALA A 454 -9.60 -2.50 -20.64
C ALA A 454 -10.84 -3.38 -20.46
N HIS A 455 -11.02 -4.37 -21.35
CA HIS A 455 -12.21 -5.22 -21.38
C HIS A 455 -12.50 -5.92 -20.04
N ASP A 456 -11.48 -6.55 -19.45
CA ASP A 456 -11.57 -7.27 -18.18
C ASP A 456 -11.89 -6.34 -17.00
N LYS A 457 -11.30 -5.14 -16.98
CA LYS A 457 -11.58 -4.12 -15.98
C LYS A 457 -13.00 -3.57 -16.09
N ASN A 458 -13.45 -3.29 -17.30
CA ASN A 458 -14.82 -2.85 -17.55
C ASN A 458 -15.84 -3.94 -17.16
N ALA A 459 -15.55 -5.23 -17.45
CA ALA A 459 -16.37 -6.34 -17.00
C ALA A 459 -16.41 -6.47 -15.45
N ALA A 460 -15.30 -6.20 -14.77
CA ALA A 460 -15.27 -6.15 -13.31
C ALA A 460 -16.13 -5.01 -12.74
N TRP A 461 -16.09 -3.81 -13.35
CA TRP A 461 -16.98 -2.71 -13.00
C TRP A 461 -18.46 -3.04 -13.24
N ASP A 462 -18.79 -3.77 -14.31
CA ASP A 462 -20.16 -4.22 -14.59
C ASP A 462 -20.66 -5.20 -13.51
N LEU A 463 -19.82 -6.17 -13.11
CA LEU A 463 -20.14 -7.10 -12.01
C LEU A 463 -20.34 -6.38 -10.67
N LEU A 464 -19.45 -5.45 -10.33
CA LEU A 464 -19.55 -4.66 -9.11
C LEU A 464 -20.80 -3.78 -9.13
N SER A 465 -21.12 -3.13 -10.27
CA SER A 465 -22.30 -2.31 -10.44
C SER A 465 -23.60 -3.13 -10.29
N ALA A 466 -23.64 -4.34 -10.85
CA ALA A 466 -24.77 -5.26 -10.70
C ALA A 466 -24.96 -5.72 -9.24
N ALA A 467 -23.87 -6.03 -8.55
CA ALA A 467 -23.89 -6.37 -7.13
C ALA A 467 -24.41 -5.20 -6.28
N LYS A 468 -23.95 -3.97 -6.58
CA LYS A 468 -24.44 -2.75 -5.90
C LYS A 468 -25.93 -2.50 -6.14
N GLN A 469 -26.42 -2.69 -7.37
CA GLN A 469 -27.86 -2.59 -7.65
C GLN A 469 -28.68 -3.61 -6.84
N SER A 470 -28.15 -4.83 -6.67
CA SER A 470 -28.76 -5.87 -5.86
C SER A 470 -28.75 -5.50 -4.37
N TYR A 471 -27.64 -4.97 -3.89
CA TYR A 471 -27.52 -4.39 -2.55
C TYR A 471 -28.59 -3.32 -2.31
N ASP A 472 -28.69 -2.31 -3.16
CA ASP A 472 -29.65 -1.21 -3.00
C ASP A 472 -31.09 -1.68 -2.92
N ARG A 473 -31.47 -2.67 -3.76
CA ARG A 473 -32.82 -3.26 -3.75
C ARG A 473 -33.14 -3.96 -2.44
N VAL A 474 -32.16 -4.69 -1.88
CA VAL A 474 -32.38 -5.44 -0.62
C VAL A 474 -32.39 -4.50 0.58
N ILE A 475 -31.43 -3.58 0.64
CA ILE A 475 -31.36 -2.59 1.74
C ILE A 475 -32.62 -1.72 1.80
N GLY A 476 -33.14 -1.31 0.64
CA GLY A 476 -34.38 -0.53 0.55
C GLY A 476 -35.68 -1.30 0.83
N SER A 477 -35.62 -2.63 0.99
CA SER A 477 -36.80 -3.50 1.14
C SER A 477 -37.05 -4.02 2.54
N ASP A 478 -36.26 -3.64 3.54
CA ASP A 478 -36.30 -4.12 4.93
C ASP A 478 -36.27 -5.68 5.10
N ARG A 479 -35.72 -6.41 4.10
CA ARG A 479 -35.63 -7.88 4.10
C ARG A 479 -34.54 -8.42 5.01
N ILE A 480 -33.58 -7.59 5.40
CA ILE A 480 -32.50 -7.94 6.31
C ILE A 480 -32.49 -7.00 7.51
N ASP A 481 -32.08 -7.52 8.64
CA ASP A 481 -32.02 -6.75 9.90
C ASP A 481 -30.84 -5.75 9.92
N ALA A 482 -30.70 -4.99 10.99
CA ALA A 482 -29.64 -3.98 11.13
C ALA A 482 -28.24 -4.59 11.08
N ALA A 483 -28.04 -5.78 11.67
CA ALA A 483 -26.74 -6.47 11.66
C ALA A 483 -26.39 -6.96 10.26
N GLY A 484 -27.35 -7.54 9.54
CA GLY A 484 -27.18 -7.94 8.13
C GLY A 484 -26.89 -6.76 7.21
N ARG A 485 -27.57 -5.61 7.43
CA ARG A 485 -27.27 -4.36 6.69
C ARG A 485 -25.83 -3.88 6.94
N ALA A 486 -25.39 -3.90 8.18
CA ALA A 486 -24.02 -3.50 8.53
C ALA A 486 -22.98 -4.43 7.90
N ALA A 487 -23.18 -5.76 7.98
CA ALA A 487 -22.31 -6.75 7.35
C ALA A 487 -22.26 -6.59 5.83
N ALA A 488 -23.40 -6.45 5.16
CA ALA A 488 -23.47 -6.24 3.72
C ALA A 488 -22.80 -4.93 3.28
N SER A 489 -22.94 -3.83 4.08
CA SER A 489 -22.28 -2.56 3.81
C SER A 489 -20.75 -2.64 3.95
N ALA A 490 -20.25 -3.39 4.96
CA ALA A 490 -18.83 -3.62 5.16
C ALA A 490 -18.26 -4.46 4.01
N GLN A 491 -18.95 -5.53 3.61
CA GLN A 491 -18.57 -6.40 2.50
C GLN A 491 -18.55 -5.64 1.16
N LEU A 492 -19.55 -4.79 0.91
CA LEU A 492 -19.58 -3.95 -0.28
C LEU A 492 -18.36 -3.01 -0.32
N ALA A 493 -17.95 -2.44 0.80
CA ALA A 493 -16.78 -1.57 0.85
C ALA A 493 -15.48 -2.31 0.45
N VAL A 494 -15.33 -3.57 0.86
CA VAL A 494 -14.20 -4.42 0.42
C VAL A 494 -14.27 -4.67 -1.08
N CYS A 495 -15.46 -4.93 -1.64
CA CYS A 495 -15.63 -5.13 -3.09
C CYS A 495 -15.26 -3.88 -3.92
N GLU A 496 -15.31 -2.68 -3.34
CA GLU A 496 -15.03 -1.39 -3.99
C GLU A 496 -13.54 -1.02 -4.03
N SER A 497 -12.63 -1.85 -3.50
CA SER A 497 -11.18 -1.59 -3.49
C SER A 497 -10.59 -1.44 -4.89
N SER A 498 -9.62 -0.52 -5.04
CA SER A 498 -8.88 -0.30 -6.29
C SER A 498 -8.03 -1.51 -6.67
N ASP A 499 -7.58 -2.27 -5.70
CA ASP A 499 -6.63 -3.38 -5.87
C ASP A 499 -7.16 -4.45 -6.83
N TRP A 500 -8.45 -4.73 -6.80
CA TRP A 500 -9.06 -5.69 -7.72
C TRP A 500 -8.82 -5.30 -9.17
N PHE A 501 -9.00 -4.03 -9.51
CA PHE A 501 -8.81 -3.51 -10.86
C PHE A 501 -7.34 -3.33 -11.23
N TRP A 502 -6.46 -3.04 -10.27
CA TRP A 502 -5.01 -2.97 -10.49
C TRP A 502 -4.47 -4.28 -11.03
N TRP A 503 -4.83 -5.39 -10.38
CA TRP A 503 -4.29 -6.70 -10.71
C TRP A 503 -4.87 -7.33 -11.97
N LEU A 504 -6.07 -6.95 -12.42
CA LEU A 504 -6.60 -7.39 -13.71
C LEU A 504 -5.75 -6.84 -14.87
N GLY A 505 -5.53 -7.65 -15.90
CA GLY A 505 -4.83 -7.27 -17.12
C GLY A 505 -3.71 -8.20 -17.52
N ASP A 506 -3.48 -8.34 -18.83
CA ASP A 506 -2.49 -9.24 -19.43
C ASP A 506 -1.03 -8.87 -19.09
N TYR A 507 -0.79 -7.66 -18.63
CA TYR A 507 0.53 -7.18 -18.23
C TYR A 507 0.95 -7.61 -16.82
N ASN A 508 0.04 -8.07 -15.99
CA ASN A 508 0.34 -8.60 -14.66
C ASN A 508 0.68 -10.10 -14.73
N PRO A 509 1.50 -10.63 -13.79
CA PRO A 509 1.82 -12.05 -13.73
C PRO A 509 0.54 -12.90 -13.55
N ALA A 510 0.43 -14.01 -14.30
CA ALA A 510 -0.77 -14.84 -14.32
C ALA A 510 -1.18 -15.35 -12.92
N GLU A 511 -0.21 -15.68 -12.08
CA GLU A 511 -0.45 -16.15 -10.71
C GLU A 511 -1.07 -15.06 -9.83
N ALA A 512 -0.51 -13.84 -9.85
CA ALA A 512 -1.04 -12.71 -9.11
C ALA A 512 -2.47 -12.37 -9.58
N VAL A 513 -2.69 -12.32 -10.91
CA VAL A 513 -4.03 -12.11 -11.49
C VAL A 513 -5.01 -13.15 -10.96
N ALA A 514 -4.66 -14.43 -11.00
CA ALA A 514 -5.55 -15.52 -10.54
C ALA A 514 -5.91 -15.37 -9.05
N GLN A 515 -4.95 -15.02 -8.19
CA GLN A 515 -5.18 -14.85 -6.74
C GLN A 515 -6.12 -13.68 -6.44
N PHE A 516 -5.82 -12.50 -7.00
CA PHE A 516 -6.62 -11.29 -6.75
C PHE A 516 -8.00 -11.37 -7.41
N GLU A 517 -8.08 -11.90 -8.62
CA GLU A 517 -9.33 -12.08 -9.35
C GLU A 517 -10.27 -13.08 -8.64
N GLN A 518 -9.72 -14.18 -8.15
CA GLN A 518 -10.48 -15.14 -7.36
C GLN A 518 -11.01 -14.52 -6.06
N LEU A 519 -10.17 -13.74 -5.35
CA LEU A 519 -10.57 -13.07 -4.11
C LEU A 519 -11.66 -12.03 -4.39
N PHE A 520 -11.56 -11.26 -5.47
CA PHE A 520 -12.61 -10.33 -5.88
C PHE A 520 -13.96 -11.03 -6.12
N ARG A 521 -13.97 -12.12 -6.90
CA ARG A 521 -15.20 -12.88 -7.15
C ARG A 521 -15.78 -13.53 -5.89
N ARG A 522 -14.93 -14.02 -4.97
CA ARG A 522 -15.35 -14.53 -3.65
C ARG A 522 -16.02 -13.43 -2.83
N ASN A 523 -15.44 -12.25 -2.78
CA ASN A 523 -16.00 -11.09 -2.09
C ASN A 523 -17.38 -10.69 -2.65
N LEU A 524 -17.55 -10.66 -3.97
CA LEU A 524 -18.84 -10.40 -4.60
C LEU A 524 -19.87 -11.49 -4.30
N ARG A 525 -19.50 -12.78 -4.38
CA ARG A 525 -20.40 -13.89 -4.01
C ARG A 525 -20.86 -13.79 -2.57
N HIS A 526 -19.94 -13.47 -1.66
CA HIS A 526 -20.30 -13.31 -0.25
C HIS A 526 -21.26 -12.14 -0.03
N LEU A 527 -21.10 -11.05 -0.77
CA LEU A 527 -22.07 -9.95 -0.75
C LEU A 527 -23.47 -10.45 -1.14
N TYR A 528 -23.60 -11.23 -2.22
CA TYR A 528 -24.88 -11.82 -2.59
C TYR A 528 -25.45 -12.76 -1.51
N GLN A 529 -24.61 -13.54 -0.84
CA GLN A 529 -25.02 -14.40 0.29
C GLN A 529 -25.56 -13.59 1.46
N LEU A 530 -24.88 -12.50 1.87
CA LEU A 530 -25.33 -11.60 2.92
C LEU A 530 -26.67 -10.92 2.57
N LEU A 531 -26.94 -10.73 1.28
CA LEU A 531 -28.20 -10.21 0.77
C LEU A 531 -29.31 -11.27 0.63
N HIS A 532 -29.01 -12.53 0.96
CA HIS A 532 -29.88 -13.69 0.73
C HIS A 532 -30.31 -13.85 -0.73
N LEU A 533 -29.39 -13.59 -1.66
CA LEU A 533 -29.59 -13.72 -3.10
C LEU A 533 -28.64 -14.78 -3.67
N SER A 534 -29.07 -15.44 -4.78
CA SER A 534 -28.15 -16.26 -5.57
C SER A 534 -27.16 -15.39 -6.31
N ALA A 535 -25.89 -15.75 -6.26
CA ALA A 535 -24.86 -15.10 -7.04
C ALA A 535 -25.09 -15.38 -8.55
N PRO A 536 -24.85 -14.41 -9.44
CA PRO A 536 -24.96 -14.64 -10.88
C PRO A 536 -23.87 -15.57 -11.40
N ASP A 537 -24.20 -16.41 -12.40
CA ASP A 537 -23.29 -17.38 -13.04
C ASP A 537 -22.03 -16.70 -13.63
N ALA A 538 -22.11 -15.43 -13.98
CA ALA A 538 -20.98 -14.64 -14.47
C ALA A 538 -19.82 -14.59 -13.45
N LEU A 539 -20.08 -14.77 -12.16
CA LEU A 539 -19.04 -14.89 -11.14
C LEU A 539 -18.30 -16.23 -11.16
N ASP A 540 -18.74 -17.23 -11.93
CA ASP A 540 -18.06 -18.52 -12.07
C ASP A 540 -17.01 -18.51 -13.19
N VAL A 541 -17.01 -17.47 -14.02
CA VAL A 541 -16.08 -17.31 -15.14
C VAL A 541 -14.96 -16.33 -14.75
N PRO A 542 -13.67 -16.71 -14.94
CA PRO A 542 -12.56 -15.79 -14.75
C PRO A 542 -12.65 -14.57 -15.68
N LEU A 543 -12.34 -13.39 -15.15
CA LEU A 543 -12.35 -12.11 -15.89
C LEU A 543 -11.04 -11.88 -16.66
N SER A 544 -9.93 -12.29 -16.08
CA SER A 544 -8.58 -12.02 -16.60
C SER A 544 -7.69 -13.22 -16.31
N HIS A 545 -6.67 -13.44 -17.14
CA HIS A 545 -5.75 -14.58 -17.00
C HIS A 545 -4.31 -14.14 -16.68
N GLY A 546 -3.96 -12.88 -16.93
CA GLY A 546 -2.60 -12.39 -16.84
C GLY A 546 -1.71 -12.96 -17.96
N GLY A 547 -0.48 -12.53 -18.00
CA GLY A 547 0.50 -12.97 -19.03
C GLY A 547 1.83 -12.21 -18.92
N GLY A 548 1.90 -11.24 -18.03
CA GLY A 548 3.11 -10.44 -17.78
C GLY A 548 4.23 -11.23 -17.11
N ALA A 549 5.46 -10.74 -17.24
CA ALA A 549 6.62 -11.35 -16.60
C ALA A 549 6.55 -11.19 -15.08
N ALA A 550 6.84 -12.26 -14.35
CA ALA A 550 6.88 -12.26 -12.88
C ALA A 550 7.89 -11.24 -12.32
N GLU A 551 8.98 -10.98 -13.05
CA GLU A 551 10.03 -10.03 -12.68
C GLU A 551 9.58 -8.57 -12.71
N ALA A 552 8.48 -8.24 -13.38
CA ALA A 552 7.93 -6.88 -13.40
C ALA A 552 7.30 -6.46 -12.06
N GLY A 553 7.21 -7.38 -11.09
CA GLY A 553 6.75 -7.14 -9.72
C GLY A 553 5.27 -6.82 -9.57
N GLY A 554 4.65 -6.18 -10.54
CA GLY A 554 3.23 -5.83 -10.55
C GLY A 554 2.77 -4.79 -9.51
N THR A 555 3.50 -4.60 -8.41
CA THR A 555 3.11 -3.74 -7.27
C THR A 555 3.38 -2.25 -7.50
N MET A 556 4.42 -1.91 -8.25
CA MET A 556 4.76 -0.51 -8.54
C MET A 556 4.90 -0.28 -10.04
N ARG A 557 4.60 0.94 -10.49
CA ARG A 557 4.84 1.41 -11.85
C ARG A 557 5.52 2.76 -11.84
N ARG A 558 6.42 2.98 -12.80
CA ARG A 558 7.02 4.30 -13.02
C ARG A 558 5.94 5.27 -13.49
N SER A 559 6.09 6.52 -13.14
CA SER A 559 5.15 7.60 -13.51
C SER A 559 5.22 7.95 -15.01
N SER A 560 6.32 7.62 -15.68
CA SER A 560 6.57 7.91 -17.10
C SER A 560 7.29 6.75 -17.80
#